data_8d9ccdc431bb362c6f0d6b89905edf28
#
_entry.id   8d9ccdc431bb362c6f0d6b89905edf28
#
_cell.length_a   1.000
_cell.length_b   1.000
_cell.length_c   1.000
_cell.angle_alpha   90.00
_cell.angle_beta   90.00
_cell.angle_gamma   90.00
#
_symmetry.space_group_name_H-M   'P 1'
#
loop_
_entity.id
_entity.type
_entity.pdbx_description
1 polymer ?
#
loop_
_entity_poly.entity_id
_entity_poly.type
_entity_poly.pdbx_seq_one_letter_code
_entity_poly.pdbx_strand_id
1 'polypeptide(L)'
;MTGNDIQLFRDNIASETYLHNTIKIALKEIYNIMKECYGPYGSHILIDNQVRPEATKDGKTILSKISISGSIASAVHRSITSVADKQVEEVGDGSTTTILLLCKLYNAFREIIKTKNVSPSVFQKELKVVIDGINALLEDSAEQIVTYDAENNPIINFKKLRSVIHTSVDGDDELTDILCRLFEELNCVDPLVIIENSTTESHSYDLVKGAEIDGTVICSDVFFEGFSRRNYDNPRVLIINGRLELSPERYMELCNEAMRSDTSFIIIATGISEILQNTIIQLNSTAIQGTISRCPIFQTRLTSAADEFLDLCATLGATPVDSDTTKKWTTTAIMMKAIDASAGGCDKALLTEFCARFNNPHTNEQALQARLDDILAKIEDLKQDSSAHNNTISELEDRKAFLSRHYAKFYVGGASPQRKSINYELANDGIPQAISCMKHGIVPGCNTIVPRIVTELLKDEKNDLRALILCAIIDSYEDMFIQLVANKCGSEEEARRQVLEHFEKNGYVPMNIRENDTTDVVNSAHTDRAILTFSTDMAALLATSKAFLSVRGNNEFDIVSKGYNLND
;
A
#
# COMPACT_ATOMS: atom_id res chain seq x y z
N MET A 1 -31.38 -30.42 29.43
CA MET A 1 -31.58 -29.74 28.15
C MET A 1 -32.98 -30.07 27.65
N THR A 2 -33.84 -29.08 27.54
CA THR A 2 -35.19 -29.25 27.04
C THR A 2 -35.17 -29.42 25.52
N GLY A 3 -36.19 -30.06 24.91
CA GLY A 3 -36.22 -30.30 23.45
C GLY A 3 -36.09 -29.02 22.61
N ASN A 4 -36.44 -27.86 23.17
CA ASN A 4 -36.24 -26.54 22.54
C ASN A 4 -34.76 -26.10 22.47
N ASP A 5 -33.91 -26.48 23.45
CA ASP A 5 -32.49 -26.14 23.45
C ASP A 5 -31.72 -26.89 22.36
N ILE A 6 -32.17 -28.13 22.05
CA ILE A 6 -31.58 -28.95 20.99
C ILE A 6 -31.98 -28.43 19.60
N GLN A 7 -33.19 -27.87 19.46
CA GLN A 7 -33.67 -27.30 18.21
C GLN A 7 -32.99 -25.98 17.91
N LEU A 8 -32.82 -25.09 18.89
CA LEU A 8 -32.03 -23.87 18.82
C LEU A 8 -30.57 -24.12 18.40
N PHE A 9 -29.96 -25.22 18.86
CA PHE A 9 -28.60 -25.61 18.49
C PHE A 9 -28.51 -26.13 17.06
N ARG A 10 -29.56 -26.75 16.52
CA ARG A 10 -29.60 -27.24 15.12
C ARG A 10 -29.79 -26.13 14.11
N ASP A 11 -30.53 -25.10 14.47
CA ASP A 11 -30.84 -23.98 13.55
C ASP A 11 -29.64 -23.06 13.25
N ASN A 12 -28.55 -23.18 14.03
CA ASN A 12 -27.35 -22.37 13.87
C ASN A 12 -26.18 -23.09 13.20
N ILE A 13 -26.32 -24.39 12.85
CA ILE A 13 -25.25 -25.19 12.25
C ILE A 13 -25.68 -25.68 10.86
N ALA A 14 -24.94 -25.26 9.85
CA ALA A 14 -25.11 -25.78 8.50
C ALA A 14 -24.38 -27.11 8.31
N SER A 15 -25.05 -28.06 7.62
CA SER A 15 -24.41 -29.32 7.23
C SER A 15 -23.31 -29.10 6.18
N GLU A 16 -22.36 -30.04 6.09
CA GLU A 16 -21.25 -29.97 5.12
C GLU A 16 -21.76 -29.79 3.68
N THR A 17 -22.77 -30.55 3.27
CA THR A 17 -23.31 -30.45 1.90
C THR A 17 -23.92 -29.07 1.62
N TYR A 18 -24.72 -28.54 2.55
CA TYR A 18 -25.32 -27.22 2.42
C TYR A 18 -24.26 -26.12 2.39
N LEU A 19 -23.25 -26.23 3.30
CA LEU A 19 -22.12 -25.30 3.34
C LEU A 19 -21.41 -25.23 2.00
N HIS A 20 -20.97 -26.35 1.44
CA HIS A 20 -20.20 -26.37 0.20
C HIS A 20 -21.02 -25.96 -1.04
N ASN A 21 -22.31 -26.28 -1.08
CA ASN A 21 -23.18 -25.79 -2.15
C ASN A 21 -23.31 -24.26 -2.11
N THR A 22 -23.46 -23.68 -0.91
CA THR A 22 -23.57 -22.23 -0.74
C THR A 22 -22.23 -21.54 -1.06
N ILE A 23 -21.10 -22.08 -0.60
CA ILE A 23 -19.76 -21.56 -0.95
C ILE A 23 -19.58 -21.56 -2.47
N LYS A 24 -19.89 -22.68 -3.16
CA LYS A 24 -19.76 -22.79 -4.61
C LYS A 24 -20.57 -21.74 -5.35
N ILE A 25 -21.81 -21.48 -4.92
CA ILE A 25 -22.66 -20.43 -5.52
C ILE A 25 -22.04 -19.05 -5.31
N ALA A 26 -21.63 -18.73 -4.07
CA ALA A 26 -21.03 -17.44 -3.75
C ALA A 26 -19.74 -17.19 -4.55
N LEU A 27 -18.86 -18.20 -4.65
CA LEU A 27 -17.63 -18.10 -5.44
C LEU A 27 -17.91 -17.95 -6.93
N LYS A 28 -18.94 -18.63 -7.46
CA LYS A 28 -19.35 -18.49 -8.87
C LYS A 28 -19.81 -17.07 -9.19
N GLU A 29 -20.61 -16.47 -8.31
CA GLU A 29 -21.07 -15.08 -8.49
C GLU A 29 -19.91 -14.09 -8.45
N ILE A 30 -19.01 -14.22 -7.48
CA ILE A 30 -17.79 -13.40 -7.39
C ILE A 30 -16.93 -13.58 -8.65
N TYR A 31 -16.66 -14.84 -9.05
CA TYR A 31 -15.84 -15.15 -10.22
C TYR A 31 -16.43 -14.54 -11.51
N ASN A 32 -17.74 -14.65 -11.72
CA ASN A 32 -18.38 -14.14 -12.93
C ASN A 32 -18.26 -12.62 -13.09
N ILE A 33 -18.25 -11.88 -11.99
CA ILE A 33 -18.03 -10.42 -12.02
C ILE A 33 -16.55 -10.12 -12.22
N MET A 34 -15.68 -10.76 -11.44
CA MET A 34 -14.26 -10.47 -11.43
C MET A 34 -13.53 -10.82 -12.72
N LYS A 35 -13.96 -11.89 -13.42
CA LYS A 35 -13.35 -12.30 -14.69
C LYS A 35 -13.49 -11.26 -15.81
N GLU A 36 -14.55 -10.44 -15.76
CA GLU A 36 -14.81 -9.42 -16.77
C GLU A 36 -13.81 -8.25 -16.72
N CYS A 37 -13.25 -7.97 -15.54
CA CYS A 37 -12.25 -6.90 -15.35
C CYS A 37 -10.79 -7.40 -15.42
N TYR A 38 -10.58 -8.71 -15.71
CA TYR A 38 -9.26 -9.32 -15.62
C TYR A 38 -8.37 -9.02 -16.82
N GLY A 39 -7.15 -8.52 -16.54
CA GLY A 39 -6.10 -8.26 -17.50
C GLY A 39 -6.31 -7.00 -18.36
N PRO A 40 -5.43 -6.76 -19.34
CA PRO A 40 -5.38 -5.51 -20.09
C PRO A 40 -6.61 -5.24 -20.95
N TYR A 41 -7.32 -6.28 -21.38
CA TYR A 41 -8.57 -6.19 -22.13
C TYR A 41 -9.82 -6.37 -21.26
N GLY A 42 -9.65 -6.43 -19.94
CA GLY A 42 -10.78 -6.46 -19.01
C GLY A 42 -11.61 -5.18 -19.09
N SER A 43 -12.90 -5.32 -18.88
CA SER A 43 -13.87 -4.22 -18.90
C SER A 43 -13.94 -3.52 -17.55
N HIS A 44 -14.20 -2.21 -17.56
CA HIS A 44 -14.55 -1.51 -16.32
C HIS A 44 -15.91 -1.96 -15.81
N ILE A 45 -16.01 -2.16 -14.50
CA ILE A 45 -17.27 -2.42 -13.81
C ILE A 45 -17.85 -1.09 -13.34
N LEU A 46 -19.10 -0.84 -13.69
CA LEU A 46 -19.81 0.36 -13.25
C LEU A 46 -20.45 0.11 -11.89
N ILE A 47 -20.11 0.93 -10.92
CA ILE A 47 -20.59 0.85 -9.53
C ILE A 47 -21.51 2.05 -9.27
N ASP A 48 -22.74 1.80 -8.81
CA ASP A 48 -23.67 2.83 -8.37
C ASP A 48 -23.40 3.21 -6.91
N ASN A 49 -22.71 4.31 -6.71
CA ASN A 49 -22.40 4.87 -5.39
C ASN A 49 -23.44 5.87 -4.87
N GLN A 50 -24.67 5.88 -5.44
CA GLN A 50 -25.78 6.80 -5.09
C GLN A 50 -25.48 8.30 -5.31
N VAL A 51 -24.25 8.74 -5.16
CA VAL A 51 -23.82 10.15 -5.31
C VAL A 51 -23.19 10.38 -6.68
N ARG A 52 -22.26 9.51 -7.09
CA ARG A 52 -21.60 9.52 -8.41
C ARG A 52 -21.28 8.09 -8.82
N PRO A 53 -21.73 7.65 -10.00
CA PRO A 53 -21.30 6.37 -10.55
C PRO A 53 -19.78 6.33 -10.70
N GLU A 54 -19.19 5.21 -10.34
CA GLU A 54 -17.76 4.94 -10.42
C GLU A 54 -17.52 3.81 -11.40
N ALA A 55 -16.48 3.91 -12.21
CA ALA A 55 -16.07 2.86 -13.13
C ALA A 55 -14.64 2.45 -12.77
N THR A 56 -14.44 1.19 -12.41
CA THR A 56 -13.15 0.65 -11.98
C THR A 56 -12.88 -0.73 -12.55
N LYS A 57 -11.60 -1.10 -12.67
CA LYS A 57 -11.14 -2.47 -12.90
C LYS A 57 -10.49 -3.06 -11.64
N ASP A 58 -10.25 -2.26 -10.59
CA ASP A 58 -9.57 -2.74 -9.39
C ASP A 58 -10.40 -3.82 -8.67
N GLY A 59 -9.76 -4.99 -8.53
CA GLY A 59 -10.38 -6.17 -7.95
C GLY A 59 -10.81 -5.99 -6.50
N LYS A 60 -10.00 -5.33 -5.69
CA LYS A 60 -10.31 -5.04 -4.29
C LYS A 60 -11.51 -4.11 -4.18
N THR A 61 -11.52 -3.02 -4.94
CA THR A 61 -12.62 -2.05 -4.97
C THR A 61 -13.92 -2.73 -5.42
N ILE A 62 -13.91 -3.49 -6.51
CA ILE A 62 -15.08 -4.23 -7.02
C ILE A 62 -15.60 -5.19 -5.94
N LEU A 63 -14.71 -6.03 -5.38
CA LEU A 63 -15.09 -7.01 -4.37
C LEU A 63 -15.73 -6.34 -3.15
N SER A 64 -15.20 -5.21 -2.68
CA SER A 64 -15.74 -4.48 -1.53
C SER A 64 -17.17 -3.97 -1.73
N LYS A 65 -17.61 -3.81 -2.97
CA LYS A 65 -18.95 -3.32 -3.35
C LYS A 65 -19.95 -4.44 -3.68
N ILE A 66 -19.46 -5.67 -3.84
CA ILE A 66 -20.36 -6.82 -4.04
C ILE A 66 -21.12 -7.07 -2.74
N SER A 67 -22.44 -7.08 -2.81
CA SER A 67 -23.31 -7.43 -1.69
C SER A 67 -23.91 -8.81 -1.90
N ILE A 68 -23.57 -9.74 -1.00
CA ILE A 68 -24.05 -11.11 -1.06
C ILE A 68 -24.93 -11.37 0.17
N SER A 69 -26.16 -11.85 -0.04
CA SER A 69 -27.09 -12.17 1.03
C SER A 69 -26.89 -13.60 1.55
N GLY A 70 -27.21 -13.80 2.84
CA GLY A 70 -27.07 -15.08 3.52
C GLY A 70 -25.81 -15.17 4.37
N SER A 71 -25.91 -15.78 5.57
CA SER A 71 -24.85 -15.79 6.57
C SER A 71 -23.55 -16.48 6.10
N ILE A 72 -23.67 -17.63 5.42
CA ILE A 72 -22.52 -18.36 4.86
C ILE A 72 -21.88 -17.57 3.73
N ALA A 73 -22.68 -17.13 2.75
CA ALA A 73 -22.19 -16.41 1.58
C ALA A 73 -21.52 -15.08 1.97
N SER A 74 -22.10 -14.35 2.94
CA SER A 74 -21.49 -13.13 3.50
C SER A 74 -20.19 -13.42 4.27
N ALA A 75 -20.09 -14.55 4.96
CA ALA A 75 -18.86 -14.94 5.65
C ALA A 75 -17.75 -15.28 4.64
N VAL A 76 -18.09 -16.05 3.57
CA VAL A 76 -17.17 -16.35 2.46
C VAL A 76 -16.70 -15.07 1.79
N HIS A 77 -17.61 -14.16 1.48
CA HIS A 77 -17.28 -12.88 0.87
C HIS A 77 -16.28 -12.08 1.74
N ARG A 78 -16.56 -11.93 3.05
CA ARG A 78 -15.63 -11.25 3.97
C ARG A 78 -14.26 -11.92 4.04
N SER A 79 -14.21 -13.26 4.01
CA SER A 79 -12.93 -13.99 4.01
C SER A 79 -12.12 -13.71 2.73
N ILE A 80 -12.78 -13.66 1.57
CA ILE A 80 -12.11 -13.34 0.30
C ILE A 80 -11.67 -11.87 0.27
N THR A 81 -12.49 -10.95 0.79
CA THR A 81 -12.12 -9.53 0.91
C THR A 81 -10.88 -9.37 1.79
N SER A 82 -10.80 -10.07 2.93
CA SER A 82 -9.61 -10.04 3.79
C SER A 82 -8.35 -10.57 3.08
N VAL A 83 -8.48 -11.55 2.19
CA VAL A 83 -7.36 -12.06 1.37
C VAL A 83 -6.92 -11.03 0.33
N ALA A 84 -7.89 -10.39 -0.35
CA ALA A 84 -7.59 -9.33 -1.31
C ALA A 84 -6.95 -8.10 -0.63
N ASP A 85 -7.43 -7.72 0.56
CA ASP A 85 -6.83 -6.65 1.37
C ASP A 85 -5.38 -6.98 1.71
N LYS A 86 -5.12 -8.21 2.19
CA LYS A 86 -3.77 -8.66 2.53
C LYS A 86 -2.84 -8.69 1.31
N GLN A 87 -3.32 -9.10 0.13
CA GLN A 87 -2.55 -9.06 -1.11
C GLN A 87 -2.11 -7.63 -1.45
N VAL A 88 -3.03 -6.66 -1.36
CA VAL A 88 -2.73 -5.25 -1.63
C VAL A 88 -1.80 -4.65 -0.55
N GLU A 89 -2.01 -4.97 0.73
CA GLU A 89 -1.15 -4.51 1.82
C GLU A 89 0.30 -5.01 1.69
N GLU A 90 0.48 -6.28 1.28
CA GLU A 90 1.81 -6.89 1.21
C GLU A 90 2.57 -6.52 -0.08
N VAL A 91 1.86 -6.39 -1.21
CA VAL A 91 2.49 -6.27 -2.53
C VAL A 91 2.00 -5.06 -3.33
N GLY A 92 0.82 -4.55 -3.06
CA GLY A 92 0.20 -3.45 -3.77
C GLY A 92 -0.56 -3.83 -5.05
N ASP A 93 -0.39 -5.07 -5.57
CA ASP A 93 -0.96 -5.52 -6.85
C ASP A 93 -1.40 -6.99 -6.78
N GLY A 94 -2.10 -7.47 -7.81
CA GLY A 94 -2.48 -8.87 -7.98
C GLY A 94 -3.77 -9.30 -7.29
N SER A 95 -4.56 -8.39 -6.73
CA SER A 95 -5.79 -8.70 -6.01
C SER A 95 -6.81 -9.47 -6.87
N THR A 96 -7.04 -9.05 -8.12
CA THR A 96 -7.94 -9.70 -9.07
C THR A 96 -7.50 -11.14 -9.35
N THR A 97 -6.21 -11.33 -9.62
CA THR A 97 -5.63 -12.66 -9.87
C THR A 97 -5.81 -13.58 -8.67
N THR A 98 -5.54 -13.10 -7.46
CA THR A 98 -5.71 -13.85 -6.21
C THR A 98 -7.14 -14.31 -6.01
N ILE A 99 -8.13 -13.44 -6.24
CA ILE A 99 -9.56 -13.75 -6.10
C ILE A 99 -9.99 -14.83 -7.11
N LEU A 100 -9.62 -14.64 -8.37
CA LEU A 100 -10.00 -15.58 -9.44
C LEU A 100 -9.36 -16.94 -9.24
N LEU A 101 -8.07 -16.98 -8.92
CA LEU A 101 -7.32 -18.21 -8.66
C LEU A 101 -7.90 -18.97 -7.47
N LEU A 102 -8.21 -18.27 -6.36
CA LEU A 102 -8.87 -18.83 -5.19
C LEU A 102 -10.19 -19.53 -5.57
N CYS A 103 -11.02 -18.89 -6.41
CA CYS A 103 -12.29 -19.47 -6.86
C CYS A 103 -12.10 -20.77 -7.66
N LYS A 104 -11.08 -20.85 -8.49
CA LYS A 104 -10.73 -22.04 -9.27
C LYS A 104 -10.19 -23.16 -8.38
N LEU A 105 -9.19 -22.83 -7.55
CA LEU A 105 -8.55 -23.77 -6.64
C LEU A 105 -9.53 -24.39 -5.64
N TYR A 106 -10.49 -23.63 -5.12
CA TYR A 106 -11.50 -24.16 -4.22
C TYR A 106 -12.25 -25.34 -4.84
N ASN A 107 -12.70 -25.21 -6.09
CA ASN A 107 -13.41 -26.28 -6.77
C ASN A 107 -12.52 -27.51 -6.98
N ALA A 108 -11.30 -27.33 -7.44
CA ALA A 108 -10.33 -28.40 -7.65
C ALA A 108 -9.96 -29.12 -6.34
N PHE A 109 -9.67 -28.37 -5.28
CA PHE A 109 -9.32 -28.94 -3.97
C PHE A 109 -10.50 -29.69 -3.35
N ARG A 110 -11.71 -29.15 -3.46
CA ARG A 110 -12.90 -29.84 -2.97
C ARG A 110 -13.14 -31.17 -3.69
N GLU A 111 -12.92 -31.22 -5.00
CA GLU A 111 -13.04 -32.45 -5.78
C GLU A 111 -11.97 -33.49 -5.36
N ILE A 112 -10.73 -33.09 -5.17
CA ILE A 112 -9.65 -33.97 -4.69
C ILE A 112 -10.00 -34.55 -3.31
N ILE A 113 -10.39 -33.70 -2.35
CA ILE A 113 -10.73 -34.12 -0.99
C ILE A 113 -11.88 -35.13 -1.00
N LYS A 114 -12.92 -34.87 -1.80
CA LYS A 114 -14.10 -35.75 -1.92
C LYS A 114 -13.77 -37.08 -2.59
N THR A 115 -13.07 -37.02 -3.74
CA THR A 115 -12.79 -38.21 -4.56
C THR A 115 -11.78 -39.15 -3.88
N LYS A 116 -10.75 -38.58 -3.24
CA LYS A 116 -9.74 -39.36 -2.54
C LYS A 116 -10.10 -39.63 -1.07
N ASN A 117 -11.21 -39.07 -0.58
CA ASN A 117 -11.64 -39.19 0.82
C ASN A 117 -10.53 -38.84 1.83
N VAL A 118 -9.80 -37.77 1.56
CA VAL A 118 -8.65 -37.32 2.36
C VAL A 118 -9.13 -36.51 3.56
N SER A 119 -8.49 -36.73 4.71
CA SER A 119 -8.77 -35.89 5.88
C SER A 119 -8.26 -34.47 5.71
N PRO A 120 -8.93 -33.45 6.27
CA PRO A 120 -8.51 -32.04 6.18
C PRO A 120 -7.05 -31.80 6.56
N SER A 121 -6.61 -32.39 7.67
CA SER A 121 -5.24 -32.22 8.17
C SER A 121 -4.16 -32.82 7.25
N VAL A 122 -4.46 -33.96 6.62
CA VAL A 122 -3.53 -34.58 5.66
C VAL A 122 -3.48 -33.72 4.39
N PHE A 123 -4.63 -33.27 3.88
CA PHE A 123 -4.67 -32.39 2.72
C PHE A 123 -3.87 -31.11 2.93
N GLN A 124 -4.11 -30.40 4.04
CA GLN A 124 -3.39 -29.16 4.36
C GLN A 124 -1.88 -29.36 4.53
N LYS A 125 -1.46 -30.48 5.14
CA LYS A 125 -0.04 -30.83 5.28
C LYS A 125 0.64 -31.05 3.93
N GLU A 126 0.01 -31.83 3.04
CA GLU A 126 0.59 -32.11 1.72
C GLU A 126 0.56 -30.87 0.81
N LEU A 127 -0.50 -30.07 0.89
CA LEU A 127 -0.58 -28.77 0.21
C LEU A 127 0.57 -27.85 0.64
N LYS A 128 0.81 -27.73 1.95
CA LYS A 128 1.91 -26.90 2.46
C LYS A 128 3.25 -27.31 1.87
N VAL A 129 3.55 -28.62 1.83
CA VAL A 129 4.81 -29.11 1.22
C VAL A 129 4.91 -28.71 -0.25
N VAL A 130 3.81 -28.80 -0.99
CA VAL A 130 3.75 -28.39 -2.41
C VAL A 130 4.02 -26.90 -2.56
N ILE A 131 3.33 -26.06 -1.77
CA ILE A 131 3.46 -24.62 -1.86
C ILE A 131 4.85 -24.14 -1.43
N ASP A 132 5.41 -24.68 -0.35
CA ASP A 132 6.77 -24.36 0.10
C ASP A 132 7.79 -24.72 -0.99
N GLY A 133 7.61 -25.86 -1.69
CA GLY A 133 8.46 -26.26 -2.80
C GLY A 133 8.36 -25.35 -4.03
N ILE A 134 7.16 -24.92 -4.41
CA ILE A 134 6.96 -23.98 -5.52
C ILE A 134 7.57 -22.62 -5.17
N ASN A 135 7.33 -22.11 -3.96
CA ASN A 135 7.83 -20.82 -3.52
C ASN A 135 9.36 -20.76 -3.50
N ALA A 136 10.03 -21.83 -3.05
CA ALA A 136 11.49 -21.90 -3.08
C ALA A 136 12.05 -21.82 -4.50
N LEU A 137 11.46 -22.55 -5.45
CA LEU A 137 11.88 -22.52 -6.86
C LEU A 137 11.52 -21.20 -7.55
N LEU A 138 10.46 -20.53 -7.11
CA LEU A 138 10.07 -19.23 -7.63
C LEU A 138 11.09 -18.16 -7.19
N GLU A 139 11.52 -18.17 -5.94
CA GLU A 139 12.57 -17.29 -5.42
C GLU A 139 13.91 -17.53 -6.16
N ASP A 140 14.30 -18.79 -6.38
CA ASP A 140 15.51 -19.14 -7.12
C ASP A 140 15.44 -18.73 -8.61
N SER A 141 14.24 -18.67 -9.18
CA SER A 141 14.01 -18.28 -10.58
C SER A 141 13.96 -16.77 -10.78
N ALA A 142 13.96 -15.98 -9.71
CA ALA A 142 13.84 -14.54 -9.77
C ALA A 142 15.13 -13.88 -10.31
N GLU A 143 15.00 -13.11 -11.39
CA GLU A 143 16.09 -12.31 -11.92
C GLU A 143 16.19 -11.00 -11.19
N GLN A 144 17.32 -10.75 -10.54
CA GLN A 144 17.57 -9.48 -9.84
C GLN A 144 17.79 -8.36 -10.85
N ILE A 145 17.06 -7.25 -10.69
CA ILE A 145 17.20 -6.04 -11.51
C ILE A 145 18.00 -4.94 -10.81
N VAL A 146 18.41 -5.18 -9.58
CA VAL A 146 19.26 -4.29 -8.78
C VAL A 146 20.55 -5.02 -8.45
N THR A 147 21.67 -4.34 -8.69
CA THR A 147 23.01 -4.74 -8.24
C THR A 147 23.59 -3.60 -7.41
N TYR A 148 24.69 -3.85 -6.72
CA TYR A 148 25.33 -2.82 -5.89
C TYR A 148 26.77 -2.60 -6.34
N ASP A 149 27.22 -1.34 -6.33
CA ASP A 149 28.61 -0.98 -6.58
C ASP A 149 29.51 -1.27 -5.37
N ALA A 150 30.81 -0.94 -5.48
CA ALA A 150 31.78 -1.13 -4.41
C ALA A 150 31.51 -0.25 -3.17
N GLU A 151 30.74 0.79 -3.31
CA GLU A 151 30.32 1.73 -2.27
C GLU A 151 28.93 1.41 -1.72
N ASN A 152 28.35 0.27 -2.14
CA ASN A 152 27.00 -0.21 -1.77
C ASN A 152 25.85 0.70 -2.26
N ASN A 153 26.07 1.46 -3.35
CA ASN A 153 24.97 2.19 -4.00
C ASN A 153 24.22 1.27 -4.97
N PRO A 154 22.90 1.38 -5.08
CA PRO A 154 22.12 0.57 -5.98
C PRO A 154 22.35 0.96 -7.46
N ILE A 155 22.58 -0.05 -8.29
CA ILE A 155 22.59 0.07 -9.76
C ILE A 155 21.33 -0.63 -10.27
N ILE A 156 20.35 0.15 -10.69
CA ILE A 156 19.02 -0.32 -11.08
C ILE A 156 18.98 -0.51 -12.61
N ASN A 157 18.46 -1.64 -13.08
CA ASN A 157 18.20 -1.87 -14.50
C ASN A 157 16.86 -1.23 -14.90
N PHE A 158 16.89 0.07 -15.21
CA PHE A 158 15.70 0.85 -15.55
C PHE A 158 14.98 0.35 -16.81
N LYS A 159 15.67 -0.33 -17.75
CA LYS A 159 15.00 -0.91 -18.92
C LYS A 159 14.03 -2.03 -18.49
N LYS A 160 14.44 -2.90 -17.56
CA LYS A 160 13.57 -3.95 -17.03
C LYS A 160 12.51 -3.40 -16.11
N LEU A 161 12.86 -2.41 -15.27
CA LEU A 161 11.90 -1.72 -14.41
C LEU A 161 10.78 -1.06 -15.23
N ARG A 162 11.11 -0.46 -16.39
CA ARG A 162 10.14 0.10 -17.34
C ARG A 162 9.13 -0.96 -17.82
N SER A 163 9.60 -2.17 -18.16
CA SER A 163 8.72 -3.25 -18.60
C SER A 163 7.74 -3.67 -17.51
N VAL A 164 8.19 -3.69 -16.25
CA VAL A 164 7.33 -3.94 -15.08
C VAL A 164 6.27 -2.86 -14.94
N ILE A 165 6.70 -1.60 -14.87
CA ILE A 165 5.78 -0.45 -14.71
C ILE A 165 4.74 -0.45 -15.83
N HIS A 166 5.18 -0.57 -17.10
CA HIS A 166 4.28 -0.59 -18.25
C HIS A 166 3.23 -1.70 -18.19
N THR A 167 3.60 -2.86 -17.65
CA THR A 167 2.67 -3.97 -17.44
C THR A 167 1.64 -3.62 -16.36
N SER A 168 2.08 -3.08 -15.23
CA SER A 168 1.23 -2.80 -14.07
C SER A 168 0.31 -1.59 -14.27
N VAL A 169 0.73 -0.61 -15.07
CA VAL A 169 -0.12 0.55 -15.41
C VAL A 169 -0.98 0.32 -16.67
N ASP A 170 -1.27 -0.92 -16.98
CA ASP A 170 -2.15 -1.34 -18.08
C ASP A 170 -1.70 -0.86 -19.46
N GLY A 171 -0.38 -0.60 -19.64
CA GLY A 171 0.25 -0.12 -20.86
C GLY A 171 0.02 1.35 -21.17
N ASP A 172 -0.26 2.17 -20.17
CA ASP A 172 -0.32 3.62 -20.32
C ASP A 172 1.11 4.17 -20.45
N ASP A 173 1.46 4.62 -21.66
CA ASP A 173 2.81 5.11 -21.97
C ASP A 173 3.15 6.40 -21.22
N GLU A 174 2.19 7.33 -21.04
CA GLU A 174 2.41 8.59 -20.34
C GLU A 174 2.71 8.35 -18.87
N LEU A 175 1.90 7.50 -18.22
CA LEU A 175 2.10 7.14 -16.82
C LEU A 175 3.39 6.33 -16.65
N THR A 176 3.71 5.41 -17.57
CA THR A 176 4.97 4.66 -17.57
C THR A 176 6.17 5.58 -17.63
N ASP A 177 6.19 6.54 -18.56
CA ASP A 177 7.31 7.45 -18.76
C ASP A 177 7.59 8.33 -17.55
N ILE A 178 6.53 8.83 -16.91
CA ILE A 178 6.69 9.70 -15.75
C ILE A 178 7.10 8.93 -14.50
N LEU A 179 6.59 7.72 -14.31
CA LEU A 179 7.01 6.85 -13.19
C LEU A 179 8.46 6.38 -13.37
N CYS A 180 8.89 6.04 -14.59
CA CYS A 180 10.29 5.70 -14.84
C CYS A 180 11.22 6.86 -14.49
N ARG A 181 10.89 8.09 -14.91
CA ARG A 181 11.68 9.29 -14.56
C ARG A 181 11.72 9.52 -13.05
N LEU A 182 10.58 9.32 -12.36
CA LEU A 182 10.52 9.41 -10.89
C LEU A 182 11.52 8.44 -10.24
N PHE A 183 11.51 7.16 -10.63
CA PHE A 183 12.42 6.16 -10.06
C PHE A 183 13.88 6.37 -10.46
N GLU A 184 14.15 6.87 -11.68
CA GLU A 184 15.51 7.26 -12.12
C GLU A 184 16.08 8.39 -11.26
N GLU A 185 15.28 9.39 -10.95
CA GLU A 185 15.71 10.52 -10.11
C GLU A 185 15.81 10.14 -8.62
N LEU A 186 14.93 9.28 -8.11
CA LEU A 186 15.02 8.76 -6.75
C LEU A 186 16.25 7.87 -6.56
N ASN A 187 16.60 7.06 -7.55
CA ASN A 187 17.69 6.08 -7.54
C ASN A 187 17.78 5.30 -6.21
N CYS A 188 16.65 4.82 -5.73
CA CYS A 188 16.49 4.13 -4.46
C CYS A 188 15.64 2.87 -4.65
N VAL A 189 15.99 1.77 -3.97
CA VAL A 189 15.30 0.48 -4.08
C VAL A 189 13.98 0.47 -3.32
N ASP A 190 13.89 1.25 -2.25
CA ASP A 190 12.74 1.30 -1.35
C ASP A 190 12.34 2.76 -1.05
N PRO A 191 11.90 3.53 -2.06
CA PRO A 191 11.46 4.90 -1.82
C PRO A 191 10.04 4.93 -1.25
N LEU A 192 9.75 5.90 -0.42
CA LEU A 192 8.37 6.26 -0.09
C LEU A 192 7.80 7.15 -1.20
N VAL A 193 6.72 6.73 -1.85
CA VAL A 193 6.02 7.53 -2.85
C VAL A 193 4.56 7.72 -2.42
N ILE A 194 4.20 8.93 -2.05
CA ILE A 194 2.82 9.30 -1.71
C ILE A 194 2.09 9.72 -2.98
N ILE A 195 0.94 9.09 -3.22
CA ILE A 195 0.10 9.37 -4.38
C ILE A 195 -0.99 10.36 -3.97
N GLU A 196 -1.07 11.49 -4.66
CA GLU A 196 -2.07 12.52 -4.45
C GLU A 196 -2.78 12.88 -5.76
N ASN A 197 -3.97 13.44 -5.69
CA ASN A 197 -4.66 13.94 -6.87
C ASN A 197 -4.08 15.29 -7.32
N SER A 198 -3.66 15.38 -8.58
CA SER A 198 -3.23 16.64 -9.20
C SER A 198 -4.38 17.64 -9.31
N THR A 199 -4.09 18.93 -9.23
CA THR A 199 -5.02 20.00 -9.58
C THR A 199 -5.10 20.23 -11.10
N THR A 200 -4.17 19.66 -11.88
CA THR A 200 -4.07 19.77 -13.33
C THR A 200 -4.49 18.47 -14.03
N GLU A 201 -4.56 18.49 -15.35
CA GLU A 201 -4.86 17.30 -16.16
C GLU A 201 -3.64 16.38 -16.34
N SER A 202 -2.43 16.91 -16.25
CA SER A 202 -1.18 16.17 -16.42
C SER A 202 -0.69 15.56 -15.11
N HIS A 203 0.03 14.45 -15.23
CA HIS A 203 0.79 13.86 -14.14
C HIS A 203 2.02 14.71 -13.82
N SER A 204 2.40 14.75 -12.55
CA SER A 204 3.64 15.39 -12.09
C SER A 204 4.15 14.74 -10.81
N TYR A 205 5.38 15.01 -10.43
CA TYR A 205 5.94 14.59 -9.15
C TYR A 205 6.87 15.64 -8.58
N ASP A 206 7.00 15.62 -7.25
CA ASP A 206 7.97 16.40 -6.50
C ASP A 206 8.87 15.45 -5.71
N LEU A 207 10.18 15.60 -5.87
CA LEU A 207 11.15 14.93 -4.99
C LEU A 207 11.29 15.76 -3.74
N VAL A 208 10.97 15.15 -2.60
CA VAL A 208 11.09 15.81 -1.31
C VAL A 208 12.46 15.45 -0.71
N LYS A 209 13.40 16.39 -0.82
CA LYS A 209 14.71 16.31 -0.13
C LYS A 209 14.61 17.06 1.18
N GLY A 210 13.95 16.46 2.19
CA GLY A 210 13.77 17.18 3.44
C GLY A 210 12.74 16.57 4.38
N ALA A 211 12.26 17.40 5.31
CA ALA A 211 11.20 17.03 6.23
C ALA A 211 9.91 17.77 5.86
N GLU A 212 8.79 17.09 6.01
CA GLU A 212 7.45 17.68 5.94
C GLU A 212 6.68 17.29 7.19
N ILE A 213 5.95 18.25 7.76
CA ILE A 213 5.08 18.02 8.92
C ILE A 213 3.71 18.65 8.70
N ASP A 214 2.69 17.94 9.12
CA ASP A 214 1.32 18.45 9.17
C ASP A 214 1.09 19.25 10.45
N GLY A 215 0.29 20.29 10.33
CA GLY A 215 -0.06 21.15 11.44
C GLY A 215 -0.74 22.43 10.94
N THR A 216 -0.70 23.48 11.71
CA THR A 216 -1.29 24.76 11.31
C THR A 216 -0.39 25.93 11.72
N VAL A 217 -0.28 26.93 10.85
CA VAL A 217 0.36 28.19 11.24
C VAL A 217 -0.61 28.98 12.11
N ILE A 218 -0.21 29.27 13.35
CA ILE A 218 -1.03 30.06 14.27
C ILE A 218 -1.14 31.48 13.73
N CYS A 219 -2.36 32.00 13.56
CA CYS A 219 -2.61 33.34 12.98
C CYS A 219 -1.99 33.49 11.58
N SER A 220 -2.25 32.53 10.68
CA SER A 220 -1.67 32.47 9.33
C SER A 220 -1.80 33.79 8.55
N ASP A 221 -2.94 34.49 8.65
CA ASP A 221 -3.17 35.80 8.01
C ASP A 221 -2.11 36.85 8.39
N VAL A 222 -1.62 36.82 9.63
CA VAL A 222 -0.57 37.72 10.12
C VAL A 222 0.78 37.36 9.51
N PHE A 223 1.15 36.10 9.57
CA PHE A 223 2.47 35.65 9.12
C PHE A 223 2.60 35.61 7.60
N PHE A 224 1.52 35.34 6.90
CA PHE A 224 1.53 35.23 5.44
C PHE A 224 1.13 36.53 4.73
N GLU A 225 0.80 37.58 5.48
CA GLU A 225 0.42 38.89 4.92
C GLU A 225 -0.73 38.78 3.89
N GLY A 226 -1.70 37.88 4.15
CA GLY A 226 -2.84 37.62 3.27
C GLY A 226 -2.58 36.61 2.13
N PHE A 227 -1.39 36.01 2.04
CA PHE A 227 -1.10 34.92 1.12
C PHE A 227 -1.45 33.57 1.74
N SER A 228 -1.61 32.52 0.91
CA SER A 228 -1.89 31.16 1.38
C SER A 228 -0.64 30.38 1.81
N ARG A 229 0.55 30.92 1.53
CA ARG A 229 1.86 30.29 1.80
C ARG A 229 2.98 31.31 1.85
N ARG A 230 4.07 30.93 2.52
CA ARG A 230 5.29 31.76 2.56
C ARG A 230 6.54 30.89 2.52
N ASN A 231 7.56 31.38 1.78
CA ASN A 231 8.90 30.79 1.73
C ASN A 231 9.82 31.53 2.68
N TYR A 232 10.73 30.78 3.31
CA TYR A 232 11.78 31.28 4.19
C TYR A 232 13.13 30.71 3.72
N ASP A 233 14.09 31.59 3.45
CA ASP A 233 15.44 31.19 3.04
C ASP A 233 16.33 31.10 4.27
N ASN A 234 17.09 30.01 4.41
CA ASN A 234 18.00 29.70 5.52
C ASN A 234 17.39 29.95 6.92
N PRO A 235 16.15 29.48 7.20
CA PRO A 235 15.54 29.74 8.50
C PRO A 235 16.21 28.88 9.57
N ARG A 236 16.26 29.46 10.78
CA ARG A 236 16.54 28.69 11.99
C ARG A 236 15.23 28.09 12.52
N VAL A 237 15.25 26.81 12.83
CA VAL A 237 14.06 26.09 13.28
C VAL A 237 14.19 25.72 14.75
N LEU A 238 13.28 26.25 15.55
CA LEU A 238 13.21 25.99 16.98
C LEU A 238 12.06 25.02 17.27
N ILE A 239 12.37 23.89 17.90
CA ILE A 239 11.38 22.86 18.23
C ILE A 239 11.11 22.88 19.73
N ILE A 240 9.86 23.14 20.10
CA ILE A 240 9.41 23.21 21.49
C ILE A 240 8.67 21.93 21.85
N ASN A 241 9.16 21.21 22.84
CA ASN A 241 8.45 20.08 23.42
C ASN A 241 7.32 20.58 24.32
N GLY A 242 6.14 20.72 23.74
CA GLY A 242 4.95 21.26 24.37
C GLY A 242 4.55 22.65 23.85
N ARG A 243 3.93 23.44 24.71
CA ARG A 243 3.48 24.79 24.38
C ARG A 243 4.63 25.80 24.48
N LEU A 244 4.63 26.78 23.61
CA LEU A 244 5.52 27.94 23.73
C LEU A 244 4.98 28.90 24.82
N GLU A 245 5.68 28.98 25.92
CA GLU A 245 5.33 29.80 27.07
C GLU A 245 6.21 31.07 27.13
N LEU A 246 6.27 31.78 26.00
CA LEU A 246 7.06 33.01 25.85
C LEU A 246 6.17 34.21 26.10
N SER A 247 6.70 35.23 26.83
CA SER A 247 5.95 36.49 27.01
C SER A 247 5.90 37.29 25.69
N PRO A 248 4.87 38.09 25.46
CA PRO A 248 4.76 38.93 24.28
C PRO A 248 5.98 39.82 24.04
N GLU A 249 6.54 40.41 25.11
CA GLU A 249 7.73 41.28 25.03
C GLU A 249 8.95 40.49 24.51
N ARG A 250 9.16 39.26 25.00
CA ARG A 250 10.24 38.39 24.55
C ARG A 250 10.05 37.91 23.12
N TYR A 251 8.81 37.63 22.73
CA TYR A 251 8.51 37.29 21.34
C TYR A 251 8.83 38.46 20.39
N MET A 252 8.46 39.69 20.77
CA MET A 252 8.79 40.88 19.99
C MET A 252 10.30 41.13 19.92
N GLU A 253 11.04 40.87 20.99
CA GLU A 253 12.50 40.93 20.96
C GLU A 253 13.10 39.93 20.01
N LEU A 254 12.57 38.67 19.94
CA LEU A 254 12.98 37.67 18.97
C LEU A 254 12.71 38.16 17.54
N CYS A 255 11.54 38.70 17.27
CA CYS A 255 11.19 39.27 15.97
C CYS A 255 12.11 40.43 15.57
N ASN A 256 12.46 41.30 16.51
CA ASN A 256 13.39 42.40 16.27
C ASN A 256 14.81 41.88 15.99
N GLU A 257 15.24 40.79 16.66
CA GLU A 257 16.53 40.18 16.40
C GLU A 257 16.55 39.49 15.04
N ALA A 258 15.46 38.85 14.64
CA ALA A 258 15.26 38.29 13.30
C ALA A 258 15.43 39.35 12.20
N MET A 259 14.90 40.56 12.43
CA MET A 259 15.06 41.71 11.53
C MET A 259 16.49 42.19 11.47
N ARG A 260 17.19 42.26 12.62
CA ARG A 260 18.58 42.75 12.69
C ARG A 260 19.58 41.80 12.05
N SER A 261 19.35 40.48 12.24
CA SER A 261 20.23 39.43 11.71
C SER A 261 19.86 38.99 10.29
N ASP A 262 18.79 39.55 9.73
CA ASP A 262 18.20 39.13 8.45
C ASP A 262 17.91 37.61 8.39
N THR A 263 17.58 37.01 9.54
CA THR A 263 17.34 35.58 9.70
C THR A 263 15.89 35.36 10.13
N SER A 264 15.21 34.36 9.57
CA SER A 264 13.89 33.96 10.05
C SER A 264 13.98 32.84 11.08
N PHE A 265 13.09 32.86 12.09
CA PHE A 265 12.99 31.84 13.13
C PHE A 265 11.62 31.14 13.01
N ILE A 266 11.61 29.90 12.53
CA ILE A 266 10.39 29.09 12.50
C ILE A 266 10.28 28.37 13.84
N ILE A 267 9.18 28.57 14.54
CA ILE A 267 8.95 27.95 15.86
C ILE A 267 7.92 26.85 15.68
N ILE A 268 8.28 25.60 16.02
CA ILE A 268 7.39 24.44 16.02
C ILE A 268 6.99 24.13 17.46
N ALA A 269 5.70 24.11 17.78
CA ALA A 269 5.20 23.88 19.14
C ALA A 269 3.81 23.22 19.09
N THR A 270 3.33 22.66 20.20
CA THR A 270 1.95 22.13 20.30
C THR A 270 0.90 23.23 20.49
N GLY A 271 1.33 24.46 20.69
CA GLY A 271 0.48 25.65 20.85
C GLY A 271 1.24 26.79 21.51
N ILE A 272 0.55 27.89 21.77
CA ILE A 272 1.09 29.09 22.45
C ILE A 272 0.17 29.52 23.59
N SER A 273 0.65 30.40 24.47
CA SER A 273 -0.18 31.00 25.50
C SER A 273 -1.26 31.92 24.86
N GLU A 274 -2.45 32.01 25.49
CA GLU A 274 -3.53 32.85 24.99
C GLU A 274 -3.14 34.35 24.94
N ILE A 275 -2.30 34.77 25.89
CA ILE A 275 -1.81 36.15 25.96
C ILE A 275 -0.96 36.46 24.73
N LEU A 276 -0.05 35.55 24.36
CA LEU A 276 0.79 35.71 23.19
C LEU A 276 -0.04 35.65 21.88
N GLN A 277 -1.02 34.75 21.79
CA GLN A 277 -1.91 34.66 20.64
C GLN A 277 -2.71 35.96 20.42
N ASN A 278 -3.33 36.45 21.46
CA ASN A 278 -4.07 37.73 21.41
C ASN A 278 -3.17 38.89 21.02
N THR A 279 -1.94 38.92 21.51
CA THR A 279 -0.97 39.97 21.14
C THR A 279 -0.60 39.88 19.65
N ILE A 280 -0.35 38.69 19.11
CA ILE A 280 -0.04 38.50 17.68
C ILE A 280 -1.21 38.95 16.81
N ILE A 281 -2.46 38.64 17.19
CA ILE A 281 -3.67 39.07 16.48
C ILE A 281 -3.80 40.62 16.49
N GLN A 282 -3.52 41.26 17.64
CA GLN A 282 -3.57 42.72 17.75
C GLN A 282 -2.50 43.42 16.91
N LEU A 283 -1.33 42.82 16.78
CA LEU A 283 -0.22 43.35 15.98
C LEU A 283 -0.46 43.29 14.47
N ASN A 284 -1.45 42.52 14.00
CA ASN A 284 -1.86 42.46 12.59
C ASN A 284 -2.36 43.80 12.05
N SER A 285 -2.85 44.67 12.92
CA SER A 285 -3.38 46.00 12.54
C SER A 285 -2.32 47.12 12.48
N THR A 286 -1.03 46.79 12.68
CA THR A 286 0.06 47.77 12.81
C THR A 286 1.15 47.56 11.73
N ALA A 287 1.98 48.60 11.49
CA ALA A 287 3.11 48.60 10.56
C ALA A 287 4.25 47.60 10.92
N ILE A 288 4.04 46.74 11.93
CA ILE A 288 5.00 45.82 12.48
C ILE A 288 4.88 44.43 11.82
N GLN A 289 3.90 44.22 10.93
CA GLN A 289 3.61 42.93 10.30
C GLN A 289 4.84 42.30 9.62
N GLY A 290 5.64 43.07 8.89
CA GLY A 290 6.86 42.58 8.25
C GLY A 290 7.94 42.08 9.24
N THR A 291 7.92 42.52 10.50
CA THR A 291 8.82 42.07 11.55
C THR A 291 8.34 40.73 12.13
N ILE A 292 7.05 40.60 12.39
CA ILE A 292 6.44 39.40 12.97
C ILE A 292 6.46 38.25 11.98
N SER A 293 6.28 38.50 10.69
CA SER A 293 6.29 37.48 9.63
C SER A 293 7.60 36.71 9.51
N ARG A 294 8.69 37.21 10.14
CA ARG A 294 9.98 36.50 10.23
C ARG A 294 10.03 35.42 11.31
N CYS A 295 9.06 35.40 12.23
CA CYS A 295 9.03 34.45 13.34
C CYS A 295 7.70 33.68 13.38
N PRO A 296 7.32 32.96 12.31
CA PRO A 296 6.08 32.19 12.29
C PRO A 296 6.10 31.08 13.33
N ILE A 297 4.91 30.80 13.88
CA ILE A 297 4.70 29.72 14.82
C ILE A 297 3.83 28.67 14.16
N PHE A 298 4.40 27.47 13.99
CA PHE A 298 3.72 26.31 13.41
C PHE A 298 3.27 25.38 14.53
N GLN A 299 1.97 25.20 14.63
CA GLN A 299 1.36 24.30 15.61
C GLN A 299 1.30 22.88 15.08
N THR A 300 1.93 21.95 15.77
CA THR A 300 1.88 20.52 15.49
C THR A 300 1.27 19.77 16.67
N ARG A 301 0.81 18.52 16.42
CA ARG A 301 0.41 17.59 17.48
C ARG A 301 1.57 16.72 17.98
N LEU A 302 2.74 16.80 17.34
CA LEU A 302 3.90 16.03 17.73
C LEU A 302 4.48 16.51 19.04
N THR A 303 4.75 15.56 19.94
CA THR A 303 5.42 15.79 21.25
C THR A 303 6.55 14.80 21.41
N SER A 304 7.40 14.99 22.41
CA SER A 304 8.50 14.05 22.73
C SER A 304 8.04 12.64 23.12
N ALA A 305 6.74 12.42 23.31
CA ALA A 305 6.16 11.09 23.50
C ALA A 305 5.99 10.33 22.17
N ALA A 306 6.02 11.04 21.03
CA ALA A 306 5.95 10.46 19.71
C ALA A 306 7.36 10.32 19.12
N ASP A 307 7.63 9.18 18.54
CA ASP A 307 8.90 8.87 17.87
C ASP A 307 9.19 9.84 16.70
N GLU A 308 8.13 10.24 15.96
CA GLU A 308 8.20 11.18 14.82
C GLU A 308 8.73 12.57 15.25
N PHE A 309 8.47 12.97 16.49
CA PHE A 309 9.02 14.21 17.04
C PHE A 309 10.54 14.17 17.12
N LEU A 310 11.09 13.05 17.58
CA LEU A 310 12.55 12.86 17.68
C LEU A 310 13.17 12.69 16.28
N ASP A 311 12.45 12.07 15.35
CA ASP A 311 12.86 11.92 13.96
C ASP A 311 12.96 13.30 13.28
N LEU A 312 12.00 14.18 13.51
CA LEU A 312 12.02 15.58 13.05
C LEU A 312 13.19 16.35 13.63
N CYS A 313 13.46 16.19 14.93
CA CYS A 313 14.60 16.84 15.60
C CYS A 313 15.94 16.40 14.98
N ALA A 314 16.12 15.10 14.75
CA ALA A 314 17.34 14.56 14.13
C ALA A 314 17.49 15.08 12.69
N THR A 315 16.40 15.09 11.91
CA THR A 315 16.39 15.55 10.52
C THR A 315 16.75 17.04 10.41
N LEU A 316 16.20 17.90 11.27
CA LEU A 316 16.45 19.34 11.25
C LEU A 316 17.75 19.74 12.00
N GLY A 317 18.44 18.78 12.65
CA GLY A 317 19.60 19.06 13.48
C GLY A 317 19.26 19.87 14.73
N ALA A 318 18.01 19.83 15.18
CA ALA A 318 17.52 20.59 16.30
C ALA A 318 17.58 19.79 17.62
N THR A 319 17.82 20.49 18.72
CA THR A 319 17.63 19.94 20.07
C THR A 319 16.32 20.48 20.63
N PRO A 320 15.37 19.62 21.04
CA PRO A 320 14.08 20.09 21.53
C PRO A 320 14.24 20.89 22.84
N VAL A 321 13.45 21.95 22.95
CA VAL A 321 13.42 22.82 24.15
C VAL A 321 12.14 22.57 24.91
N ASP A 322 12.21 22.22 26.18
CA ASP A 322 11.01 22.03 27.00
C ASP A 322 10.25 23.32 27.21
N SER A 323 8.93 23.25 27.24
CA SER A 323 8.00 24.36 27.49
C SER A 323 8.38 25.16 28.74
N ASP A 324 8.73 24.51 29.85
CA ASP A 324 9.16 25.17 31.09
C ASP A 324 10.48 25.95 30.96
N THR A 325 11.32 25.57 30.01
CA THR A 325 12.57 26.30 29.74
C THR A 325 12.25 27.64 29.05
N THR A 326 11.25 27.70 28.20
CA THR A 326 10.86 28.95 27.52
C THR A 326 10.37 30.02 28.51
N LYS A 327 9.74 29.62 29.62
CA LYS A 327 9.33 30.51 30.72
C LYS A 327 10.54 31.19 31.40
N LYS A 328 11.70 30.54 31.37
CA LYS A 328 12.94 31.03 32.01
C LYS A 328 13.74 31.99 31.13
N TRP A 329 13.31 32.27 29.92
CA TRP A 329 13.95 33.24 29.03
C TRP A 329 13.64 34.68 29.46
N THR A 330 14.23 35.09 30.55
CA THR A 330 13.96 36.38 31.20
C THR A 330 14.65 37.57 30.52
N THR A 331 15.69 37.30 29.70
CA THR A 331 16.41 38.32 28.92
C THR A 331 16.67 37.85 27.50
N THR A 332 16.82 38.77 26.55
CA THR A 332 17.14 38.49 25.14
C THR A 332 18.45 37.69 25.04
N ALA A 333 19.45 37.99 25.84
CA ALA A 333 20.74 37.29 25.84
C ALA A 333 20.59 35.82 26.23
N ILE A 334 19.76 35.50 27.26
CA ILE A 334 19.49 34.12 27.68
C ILE A 334 18.71 33.39 26.59
N MET A 335 17.68 34.04 26.03
CA MET A 335 16.87 33.48 24.95
C MET A 335 17.72 33.17 23.71
N MET A 336 18.50 34.12 23.22
CA MET A 336 19.33 33.91 22.02
C MET A 336 20.42 32.84 22.25
N LYS A 337 21.02 32.80 23.42
CA LYS A 337 21.99 31.73 23.77
C LYS A 337 21.33 30.34 23.76
N ALA A 338 20.09 30.23 24.26
CA ALA A 338 19.35 28.99 24.24
C ALA A 338 18.96 28.58 22.80
N ILE A 339 18.52 29.54 21.98
CA ILE A 339 18.21 29.32 20.57
C ILE A 339 19.47 28.91 19.79
N ASP A 340 20.62 29.55 20.04
CA ASP A 340 21.89 29.19 19.39
C ASP A 340 22.33 27.77 19.70
N ALA A 341 21.99 27.25 20.87
CA ALA A 341 22.35 25.91 21.32
C ALA A 341 21.36 24.83 20.82
N SER A 342 20.12 25.20 20.47
CA SER A 342 19.05 24.23 20.24
C SER A 342 18.41 24.31 18.86
N ALA A 343 18.48 25.44 18.16
CA ALA A 343 17.87 25.57 16.86
C ALA A 343 18.62 24.76 15.80
N GLY A 344 17.84 24.01 15.05
CA GLY A 344 18.26 23.43 13.77
C GLY A 344 18.02 24.40 12.62
N GLY A 345 18.02 23.89 11.38
CA GLY A 345 17.79 24.71 10.20
C GLY A 345 17.66 23.90 8.92
N CYS A 346 17.43 24.62 7.84
CA CYS A 346 17.38 24.09 6.48
C CYS A 346 17.71 25.21 5.48
N ASP A 347 18.02 24.88 4.22
CA ASP A 347 18.27 25.89 3.19
C ASP A 347 17.01 26.68 2.86
N LYS A 348 15.87 25.99 2.77
CA LYS A 348 14.56 26.64 2.50
C LYS A 348 13.45 25.96 3.26
N ALA A 349 12.54 26.76 3.80
CA ALA A 349 11.28 26.27 4.35
C ALA A 349 10.11 26.90 3.62
N LEU A 350 9.11 26.08 3.30
CA LEU A 350 7.81 26.51 2.80
C LEU A 350 6.76 26.23 3.89
N LEU A 351 6.13 27.28 4.38
CA LEU A 351 4.98 27.15 5.26
C LEU A 351 3.69 27.42 4.47
N THR A 352 2.73 26.53 4.61
CA THR A 352 1.34 26.72 4.19
C THR A 352 0.45 26.74 5.43
N GLU A 353 -0.84 26.99 5.25
CA GLU A 353 -1.79 26.99 6.37
C GLU A 353 -1.78 25.66 7.15
N PHE A 354 -1.57 24.51 6.46
CA PHE A 354 -1.72 23.17 7.02
C PHE A 354 -0.45 22.30 7.01
N CYS A 355 0.65 22.79 6.41
CA CYS A 355 1.85 22.00 6.21
C CYS A 355 3.11 22.86 6.30
N ALA A 356 4.18 22.32 6.88
CA ALA A 356 5.52 22.90 6.86
C ALA A 356 6.50 21.94 6.16
N ARG A 357 7.21 22.42 5.11
CA ARG A 357 8.25 21.70 4.37
C ARG A 357 9.61 22.34 4.62
N PHE A 358 10.59 21.51 4.91
CA PHE A 358 11.97 21.92 5.18
C PHE A 358 12.90 21.24 4.17
N ASN A 359 13.38 21.99 3.19
CA ASN A 359 14.25 21.47 2.12
C ASN A 359 15.70 21.58 2.50
N ASN A 360 16.49 20.54 2.21
CA ASN A 360 17.91 20.40 2.56
C ASN A 360 18.15 20.74 4.04
N PRO A 361 17.60 19.97 4.98
CA PRO A 361 17.76 20.22 6.39
C PRO A 361 19.21 20.05 6.82
N HIS A 362 19.63 20.83 7.81
CA HIS A 362 20.97 20.77 8.41
C HIS A 362 21.03 19.61 9.43
N THR A 363 21.00 18.39 8.95
CA THR A 363 20.80 17.18 9.72
C THR A 363 21.94 16.88 10.68
N ASN A 364 21.60 16.36 11.85
CA ASN A 364 22.55 15.70 12.72
C ASN A 364 22.71 14.23 12.29
N GLU A 365 23.71 13.93 11.47
CA GLU A 365 23.91 12.60 10.87
C GLU A 365 24.05 11.48 11.91
N GLN A 366 24.68 11.76 13.07
CA GLN A 366 24.83 10.76 14.14
C GLN A 366 23.47 10.45 14.80
N ALA A 367 22.67 11.48 15.07
CA ALA A 367 21.33 11.30 15.62
C ALA A 367 20.40 10.61 14.63
N LEU A 368 20.50 10.96 13.35
CA LEU A 368 19.72 10.34 12.27
C LEU A 368 20.05 8.85 12.15
N GLN A 369 21.33 8.48 12.11
CA GLN A 369 21.75 7.08 12.00
C GLN A 369 21.28 6.27 13.21
N ALA A 370 21.41 6.81 14.42
CA ALA A 370 20.91 6.14 15.63
C ALA A 370 19.39 5.89 15.58
N ARG A 371 18.60 6.81 15.00
CA ARG A 371 17.17 6.62 14.81
C ARG A 371 16.85 5.56 13.77
N LEU A 372 17.60 5.53 12.65
CA LEU A 372 17.45 4.51 11.62
C LEU A 372 17.78 3.12 12.16
N ASP A 373 18.85 2.98 12.93
CA ASP A 373 19.25 1.71 13.53
C ASP A 373 18.19 1.20 14.53
N ASP A 374 17.59 2.09 15.34
CA ASP A 374 16.49 1.75 16.26
C ASP A 374 15.23 1.27 15.50
N ILE A 375 14.86 1.94 14.40
CA ILE A 375 13.73 1.55 13.58
C ILE A 375 13.96 0.18 12.91
N LEU A 376 15.15 -0.04 12.35
CA LEU A 376 15.51 -1.32 11.73
C LEU A 376 15.46 -2.47 12.74
N ALA A 377 15.99 -2.27 13.95
CA ALA A 377 15.93 -3.26 15.02
C ALA A 377 14.47 -3.59 15.40
N LYS A 378 13.61 -2.57 15.53
CA LYS A 378 12.17 -2.77 15.82
C LYS A 378 11.44 -3.52 14.71
N ILE A 379 11.73 -3.22 13.44
CA ILE A 379 11.15 -3.94 12.29
C ILE A 379 11.58 -5.41 12.32
N GLU A 380 12.85 -5.68 12.60
CA GLU A 380 13.38 -7.04 12.65
C GLU A 380 12.76 -7.86 13.80
N ASP A 381 12.64 -7.27 14.98
CA ASP A 381 11.99 -7.89 16.14
C ASP A 381 10.51 -8.21 15.84
N LEU A 382 9.78 -7.28 15.22
CA LEU A 382 8.38 -7.48 14.87
C LEU A 382 8.18 -8.54 13.77
N LYS A 383 9.10 -8.66 12.82
CA LYS A 383 9.04 -9.71 11.78
C LYS A 383 9.29 -11.11 12.35
N GLN A 384 9.97 -11.24 13.49
CA GLN A 384 10.17 -12.52 14.18
C GLN A 384 8.96 -12.93 15.02
N ASP A 385 8.07 -12.00 15.39
CA ASP A 385 6.85 -12.28 16.13
C ASP A 385 5.69 -12.57 15.16
N SER A 386 5.24 -13.84 15.14
CA SER A 386 4.14 -14.29 14.28
C SER A 386 2.78 -13.63 14.61
N SER A 387 2.68 -12.87 15.69
CA SER A 387 1.53 -12.07 16.09
C SER A 387 1.64 -10.59 15.68
N ALA A 388 2.71 -10.21 15.00
CA ALA A 388 3.01 -8.83 14.66
C ALA A 388 1.91 -8.19 13.81
N HIS A 389 1.53 -7.00 14.20
CA HIS A 389 0.55 -6.18 13.50
C HIS A 389 1.20 -5.56 12.25
N ASN A 390 0.78 -5.95 11.06
CA ASN A 390 1.27 -5.42 9.78
C ASN A 390 1.24 -3.89 9.74
N ASN A 391 0.25 -3.25 10.33
CA ASN A 391 0.14 -1.78 10.41
C ASN A 391 1.34 -1.14 11.13
N THR A 392 1.83 -1.75 12.21
CA THR A 392 2.97 -1.21 12.96
C THR A 392 4.28 -1.32 12.17
N ILE A 393 4.45 -2.39 11.41
CA ILE A 393 5.61 -2.55 10.52
C ILE A 393 5.55 -1.50 9.39
N SER A 394 4.38 -1.31 8.77
CA SER A 394 4.18 -0.29 7.73
C SER A 394 4.50 1.12 8.24
N GLU A 395 4.03 1.50 9.43
CA GLU A 395 4.34 2.79 10.06
C GLU A 395 5.84 2.97 10.30
N LEU A 396 6.55 1.91 10.70
CA LEU A 396 8.00 1.95 10.89
C LEU A 396 8.76 2.04 9.56
N GLU A 397 8.28 1.37 8.51
CA GLU A 397 8.85 1.46 7.17
C GLU A 397 8.66 2.86 6.57
N ASP A 398 7.51 3.50 6.76
CA ASP A 398 7.25 4.89 6.37
C ASP A 398 8.20 5.86 7.09
N ARG A 399 8.40 5.68 8.38
CA ARG A 399 9.35 6.49 9.16
C ARG A 399 10.79 6.29 8.70
N LYS A 400 11.19 5.05 8.38
CA LYS A 400 12.51 4.75 7.81
C LYS A 400 12.71 5.49 6.48
N ALA A 401 11.73 5.44 5.57
CA ALA A 401 11.79 6.12 4.29
C ALA A 401 11.88 7.64 4.45
N PHE A 402 11.10 8.21 5.36
CA PHE A 402 11.17 9.64 5.72
C PHE A 402 12.57 10.04 6.18
N LEU A 403 13.19 9.28 7.10
CA LEU A 403 14.52 9.55 7.62
C LEU A 403 15.62 9.35 6.57
N SER A 404 15.49 8.37 5.68
CA SER A 404 16.45 8.12 4.60
C SER A 404 16.38 9.14 3.46
N ARG A 405 15.44 10.09 3.48
CA ARG A 405 15.29 11.17 2.49
C ARG A 405 14.97 10.69 1.06
N HIS A 406 14.50 9.45 0.89
CA HIS A 406 14.06 8.89 -0.37
C HIS A 406 12.53 8.95 -0.49
N TYR A 407 12.01 10.16 -0.54
CA TYR A 407 10.58 10.45 -0.50
C TYR A 407 10.15 11.26 -1.72
N ALA A 408 9.03 10.90 -2.31
CA ALA A 408 8.42 11.65 -3.41
C ALA A 408 6.90 11.79 -3.23
N LYS A 409 6.34 12.86 -3.76
CA LYS A 409 4.90 13.03 -3.98
C LYS A 409 4.61 12.91 -5.46
N PHE A 410 3.74 11.96 -5.81
CA PHE A 410 3.28 11.76 -7.16
C PHE A 410 1.85 12.28 -7.31
N TYR A 411 1.65 13.24 -8.20
CA TYR A 411 0.37 13.89 -8.44
C TYR A 411 -0.29 13.31 -9.68
N VAL A 412 -1.43 12.63 -9.48
CA VAL A 412 -2.17 11.97 -10.55
C VAL A 412 -3.07 12.97 -11.27
N GLY A 413 -2.83 13.17 -12.56
CA GLY A 413 -3.64 13.99 -13.46
C GLY A 413 -4.77 13.19 -14.14
N GLY A 414 -5.65 13.92 -14.83
CA GLY A 414 -6.73 13.34 -15.62
C GLY A 414 -7.71 14.40 -16.10
N ALA A 415 -8.17 14.29 -17.35
CA ALA A 415 -9.08 15.24 -17.99
C ALA A 415 -10.50 15.26 -17.38
N SER A 416 -10.86 14.23 -16.60
CA SER A 416 -12.12 14.14 -15.88
C SER A 416 -11.91 13.51 -14.50
N PRO A 417 -12.84 13.70 -13.55
CA PRO A 417 -12.76 13.02 -12.25
C PRO A 417 -12.69 11.50 -12.36
N GLN A 418 -13.41 10.89 -13.31
CA GLN A 418 -13.40 9.45 -13.56
C GLN A 418 -12.03 9.00 -14.10
N ARG A 419 -11.48 9.74 -15.10
CA ARG A 419 -10.15 9.42 -15.64
C ARG A 419 -9.07 9.56 -14.57
N LYS A 420 -9.18 10.57 -13.71
CA LYS A 420 -8.26 10.76 -12.57
C LYS A 420 -8.34 9.60 -11.57
N SER A 421 -9.54 9.09 -11.28
CA SER A 421 -9.71 7.91 -10.42
C SER A 421 -9.04 6.67 -11.02
N ILE A 422 -9.24 6.42 -12.32
CA ILE A 422 -8.59 5.31 -13.03
C ILE A 422 -7.06 5.45 -12.99
N ASN A 423 -6.54 6.63 -13.31
CA ASN A 423 -5.10 6.88 -13.28
C ASN A 423 -4.52 6.74 -11.87
N TYR A 424 -5.30 7.09 -10.82
CA TYR A 424 -4.91 6.88 -9.43
C TYR A 424 -4.78 5.39 -9.10
N GLU A 425 -5.74 4.57 -9.52
CA GLU A 425 -5.67 3.11 -9.37
C GLU A 425 -4.44 2.55 -10.08
N LEU A 426 -4.19 2.93 -11.34
CA LEU A 426 -3.01 2.49 -12.10
C LEU A 426 -1.68 2.89 -11.44
N ALA A 427 -1.58 4.11 -10.90
CA ALA A 427 -0.39 4.54 -10.17
C ALA A 427 -0.23 3.77 -8.84
N ASN A 428 -1.35 3.46 -8.17
CA ASN A 428 -1.36 2.70 -6.92
C ASN A 428 -0.98 1.22 -7.12
N ASP A 429 -1.13 0.68 -8.32
CA ASP A 429 -0.63 -0.64 -8.69
C ASP A 429 0.83 -0.57 -9.17
N GLY A 430 1.16 0.39 -10.04
CA GLY A 430 2.46 0.49 -10.68
C GLY A 430 3.62 0.84 -9.73
N ILE A 431 3.39 1.73 -8.77
CA ILE A 431 4.45 2.18 -7.84
C ILE A 431 4.87 1.05 -6.88
N PRO A 432 3.96 0.39 -6.13
CA PRO A 432 4.34 -0.73 -5.26
C PRO A 432 4.95 -1.90 -6.03
N GLN A 433 4.43 -2.19 -7.23
CA GLN A 433 4.96 -3.25 -8.08
C GLN A 433 6.39 -2.97 -8.54
N ALA A 434 6.71 -1.73 -8.90
CA ALA A 434 8.08 -1.32 -9.22
C ALA A 434 9.02 -1.52 -8.01
N ILE A 435 8.62 -1.08 -6.83
CA ILE A 435 9.37 -1.27 -5.58
C ILE A 435 9.55 -2.76 -5.26
N SER A 436 8.47 -3.55 -5.38
CA SER A 436 8.52 -5.00 -5.17
C SER A 436 9.51 -5.69 -6.10
N CYS A 437 9.55 -5.31 -7.39
CA CYS A 437 10.50 -5.85 -8.35
C CYS A 437 11.96 -5.47 -8.05
N MET A 438 12.19 -4.25 -7.57
CA MET A 438 13.52 -3.83 -7.17
C MET A 438 14.03 -4.60 -5.93
N LYS A 439 13.14 -4.95 -5.01
CA LYS A 439 13.47 -5.70 -3.78
C LYS A 439 13.63 -7.21 -4.02
N HIS A 440 12.74 -7.80 -4.80
CA HIS A 440 12.59 -9.26 -4.87
C HIS A 440 12.92 -9.87 -6.24
N GLY A 441 13.27 -9.02 -7.22
CA GLY A 441 13.54 -9.47 -8.58
C GLY A 441 12.26 -9.71 -9.41
N ILE A 442 12.47 -10.04 -10.67
CA ILE A 442 11.42 -10.24 -11.67
C ILE A 442 11.36 -11.69 -12.13
N VAL A 443 10.18 -12.12 -12.55
CA VAL A 443 9.89 -13.41 -13.16
C VAL A 443 9.07 -13.23 -14.43
N PRO A 444 9.01 -14.23 -15.33
CA PRO A 444 8.11 -14.23 -16.48
C PRO A 444 6.65 -14.01 -16.04
N GLY A 445 5.99 -13.01 -16.62
CA GLY A 445 4.63 -12.62 -16.28
C GLY A 445 3.52 -13.49 -16.88
N CYS A 446 2.31 -12.95 -16.99
CA CYS A 446 1.12 -13.64 -17.48
C CYS A 446 0.79 -14.94 -16.70
N ASN A 447 1.18 -15.03 -15.43
CA ASN A 447 0.98 -16.22 -14.60
C ASN A 447 1.63 -17.51 -15.16
N THR A 448 2.70 -17.42 -15.95
CA THR A 448 3.32 -18.57 -16.61
C THR A 448 4.42 -19.24 -15.80
N ILE A 449 5.01 -18.52 -14.83
CA ILE A 449 6.13 -19.04 -14.04
C ILE A 449 5.71 -20.22 -13.15
N VAL A 450 4.56 -20.15 -12.48
CA VAL A 450 4.09 -21.18 -11.57
C VAL A 450 3.79 -22.50 -12.33
N PRO A 451 3.01 -22.52 -13.43
CA PRO A 451 2.83 -23.72 -14.24
C PRO A 451 4.15 -24.34 -14.73
N ARG A 452 5.13 -23.52 -15.11
CA ARG A 452 6.46 -24.02 -15.51
C ARG A 452 7.17 -24.72 -14.37
N ILE A 453 7.21 -24.12 -13.18
CA ILE A 453 7.82 -24.74 -11.99
C ILE A 453 7.10 -26.03 -11.61
N VAL A 454 5.76 -25.98 -11.58
CA VAL A 454 4.95 -27.16 -11.22
C VAL A 454 5.15 -28.32 -12.20
N THR A 455 5.31 -28.03 -13.50
CA THR A 455 5.61 -29.06 -14.51
C THR A 455 6.95 -29.75 -14.23
N GLU A 456 7.96 -29.01 -13.77
CA GLU A 456 9.25 -29.61 -13.38
C GLU A 456 9.09 -30.45 -12.11
N LEU A 457 8.38 -30.00 -11.10
CA LEU A 457 8.14 -30.75 -9.86
C LEU A 457 7.36 -32.04 -10.11
N LEU A 458 6.42 -32.06 -11.06
CA LEU A 458 5.62 -33.24 -11.39
C LEU A 458 6.47 -34.39 -11.96
N LYS A 459 7.62 -34.13 -12.60
CA LYS A 459 8.47 -35.16 -13.19
C LYS A 459 8.99 -36.15 -12.14
N ASP A 460 9.27 -35.68 -10.93
CA ASP A 460 9.89 -36.45 -9.85
C ASP A 460 8.93 -36.76 -8.69
N GLU A 461 7.67 -36.27 -8.74
CA GLU A 461 6.70 -36.43 -7.63
C GLU A 461 6.13 -37.87 -7.61
N LYS A 462 6.28 -38.53 -6.47
CA LYS A 462 5.84 -39.91 -6.23
C LYS A 462 4.61 -40.03 -5.34
N ASN A 463 4.20 -38.94 -4.71
CA ASN A 463 3.02 -38.91 -3.86
C ASN A 463 1.79 -38.57 -4.71
N ASP A 464 0.86 -39.49 -4.86
CA ASP A 464 -0.34 -39.32 -5.67
C ASP A 464 -1.18 -38.09 -5.27
N LEU A 465 -1.24 -37.77 -3.97
CA LEU A 465 -2.01 -36.61 -3.49
C LEU A 465 -1.32 -35.30 -3.88
N ARG A 466 0.00 -35.21 -3.73
CA ARG A 466 0.77 -34.04 -4.17
C ARG A 466 0.70 -33.86 -5.68
N ALA A 467 0.82 -34.93 -6.44
CA ALA A 467 0.68 -34.88 -7.90
C ALA A 467 -0.70 -34.31 -8.31
N LEU A 468 -1.79 -34.73 -7.65
CA LEU A 468 -3.12 -34.18 -7.90
C LEU A 468 -3.23 -32.69 -7.51
N ILE A 469 -2.62 -32.28 -6.40
CA ILE A 469 -2.57 -30.87 -5.99
C ILE A 469 -1.80 -30.04 -7.02
N LEU A 470 -0.65 -30.52 -7.48
CA LEU A 470 0.17 -29.87 -8.51
C LEU A 470 -0.61 -29.74 -9.83
N CYS A 471 -1.31 -30.80 -10.29
CA CYS A 471 -2.17 -30.74 -11.49
C CYS A 471 -3.28 -29.68 -11.31
N ALA A 472 -3.95 -29.67 -10.15
CA ALA A 472 -5.00 -28.69 -9.87
C ALA A 472 -4.50 -27.23 -9.91
N ILE A 473 -3.25 -27.01 -9.49
CA ILE A 473 -2.59 -25.70 -9.58
C ILE A 473 -2.34 -25.33 -11.05
N ILE A 474 -1.74 -26.24 -11.86
CA ILE A 474 -1.53 -25.99 -13.29
C ILE A 474 -2.85 -25.64 -13.99
N ASP A 475 -3.85 -26.51 -13.86
CA ASP A 475 -5.15 -26.33 -14.53
C ASP A 475 -5.78 -24.99 -14.16
N SER A 476 -5.67 -24.57 -12.89
CA SER A 476 -6.18 -23.29 -12.42
C SER A 476 -5.45 -22.10 -13.05
N TYR A 477 -4.14 -22.15 -13.18
CA TYR A 477 -3.34 -21.11 -13.82
C TYR A 477 -3.55 -21.07 -15.34
N GLU A 478 -3.68 -22.22 -16.00
CA GLU A 478 -4.03 -22.29 -17.42
C GLU A 478 -5.40 -21.65 -17.70
N ASP A 479 -6.39 -21.95 -16.87
CA ASP A 479 -7.71 -21.32 -16.96
C ASP A 479 -7.63 -19.79 -16.78
N MET A 480 -6.77 -19.30 -15.91
CA MET A 480 -6.50 -17.86 -15.74
C MET A 480 -5.89 -17.25 -17.00
N PHE A 481 -4.93 -17.93 -17.63
CA PHE A 481 -4.32 -17.49 -18.88
C PHE A 481 -5.35 -17.50 -20.03
N ILE A 482 -6.18 -18.52 -20.11
CA ILE A 482 -7.30 -18.58 -21.07
C ILE A 482 -8.26 -17.40 -20.87
N GLN A 483 -8.57 -17.03 -19.63
CA GLN A 483 -9.42 -15.88 -19.34
C GLN A 483 -8.81 -14.56 -19.81
N LEU A 484 -7.48 -14.37 -19.63
CA LEU A 484 -6.78 -13.18 -20.15
C LEU A 484 -6.96 -13.04 -21.68
N VAL A 485 -6.80 -14.15 -22.40
CA VAL A 485 -6.96 -14.17 -23.87
C VAL A 485 -8.43 -14.05 -24.26
N ALA A 486 -9.35 -14.64 -23.50
CA ALA A 486 -10.79 -14.57 -23.76
C ALA A 486 -11.33 -13.14 -23.67
N ASN A 487 -10.85 -12.35 -22.73
CA ASN A 487 -11.21 -10.94 -22.61
C ASN A 487 -10.78 -10.11 -23.85
N LYS A 488 -9.73 -10.54 -24.57
CA LYS A 488 -9.32 -9.96 -25.85
C LYS A 488 -10.16 -10.47 -27.02
N CYS A 489 -10.33 -11.79 -27.14
CA CYS A 489 -10.99 -12.41 -28.30
C CYS A 489 -12.51 -12.30 -28.25
N GLY A 490 -13.11 -12.10 -27.06
CA GLY A 490 -14.54 -12.16 -26.84
C GLY A 490 -15.14 -13.58 -26.88
N SER A 491 -14.31 -14.63 -26.90
CA SER A 491 -14.71 -16.03 -26.95
C SER A 491 -13.74 -16.91 -26.13
N GLU A 492 -14.28 -17.64 -25.15
CA GLU A 492 -13.48 -18.57 -24.32
C GLU A 492 -12.98 -19.78 -25.14
N GLU A 493 -13.78 -20.27 -26.10
CA GLU A 493 -13.40 -21.39 -26.95
C GLU A 493 -12.22 -21.05 -27.86
N GLU A 494 -12.24 -19.89 -28.49
CA GLU A 494 -11.14 -19.40 -29.32
C GLU A 494 -9.89 -19.11 -28.49
N ALA A 495 -10.04 -18.52 -27.31
CA ALA A 495 -8.95 -18.27 -26.38
C ALA A 495 -8.28 -19.57 -25.94
N ARG A 496 -9.07 -20.60 -25.57
CA ARG A 496 -8.56 -21.91 -25.19
C ARG A 496 -7.73 -22.54 -26.31
N ARG A 497 -8.21 -22.47 -27.55
CA ARG A 497 -7.47 -22.96 -28.72
C ARG A 497 -6.11 -22.25 -28.87
N GLN A 498 -6.10 -20.91 -28.83
CA GLN A 498 -4.90 -20.10 -28.98
C GLN A 498 -3.88 -20.37 -27.86
N VAL A 499 -4.34 -20.47 -26.62
CA VAL A 499 -3.47 -20.73 -25.46
C VAL A 499 -2.86 -22.12 -25.53
N LEU A 500 -3.64 -23.14 -25.86
CA LEU A 500 -3.11 -24.51 -25.99
C LEU A 500 -2.08 -24.61 -27.12
N GLU A 501 -2.34 -24.02 -28.29
CA GLU A 501 -1.38 -23.95 -29.39
C GLU A 501 -0.09 -23.21 -28.99
N HIS A 502 -0.22 -22.14 -28.20
CA HIS A 502 0.93 -21.39 -27.67
C HIS A 502 1.77 -22.24 -26.72
N PHE A 503 1.14 -22.93 -25.76
CA PHE A 503 1.85 -23.75 -24.78
C PHE A 503 2.47 -25.02 -25.40
N GLU A 504 1.81 -25.64 -26.39
CA GLU A 504 2.39 -26.76 -27.13
C GLU A 504 3.64 -26.35 -27.91
N LYS A 505 3.63 -25.15 -28.51
CA LYS A 505 4.74 -24.68 -29.35
C LYS A 505 5.90 -24.10 -28.53
N ASN A 506 5.60 -23.33 -27.48
CA ASN A 506 6.58 -22.49 -26.77
C ASN A 506 6.79 -22.92 -25.32
N GLY A 507 5.97 -23.84 -24.77
CA GLY A 507 5.90 -24.11 -23.33
C GLY A 507 5.24 -22.97 -22.57
N TYR A 508 5.36 -22.97 -21.24
CA TYR A 508 4.85 -21.91 -20.38
C TYR A 508 5.71 -20.65 -20.47
N VAL A 509 5.53 -19.89 -21.54
CA VAL A 509 6.22 -18.62 -21.82
C VAL A 509 5.18 -17.52 -21.87
N PRO A 510 5.46 -16.32 -21.32
CA PRO A 510 4.56 -15.17 -21.42
C PRO A 510 4.19 -14.85 -22.87
N MET A 511 2.97 -14.42 -23.08
CA MET A 511 2.52 -13.84 -24.34
C MET A 511 2.18 -12.37 -24.09
N ASN A 512 2.75 -11.46 -24.84
CA ASN A 512 2.27 -10.08 -24.85
C ASN A 512 0.90 -10.07 -25.55
N ILE A 513 -0.15 -10.08 -24.74
CA ILE A 513 -1.52 -10.16 -25.23
C ILE A 513 -1.89 -8.92 -26.05
N ARG A 514 -1.26 -7.74 -25.79
CA ARG A 514 -1.49 -6.51 -26.56
C ARG A 514 -0.93 -6.62 -27.98
N GLU A 515 0.28 -7.13 -28.11
CA GLU A 515 1.03 -7.15 -29.37
C GLU A 515 1.06 -8.53 -30.05
N ASN A 516 0.50 -9.55 -29.45
CA ASN A 516 0.57 -10.96 -29.89
C ASN A 516 2.01 -11.48 -30.07
N ASP A 517 2.94 -10.95 -29.30
CA ASP A 517 4.36 -11.30 -29.37
C ASP A 517 4.82 -11.95 -28.03
N THR A 518 5.94 -12.65 -28.06
CA THR A 518 6.58 -13.29 -26.89
C THR A 518 7.53 -12.35 -26.17
N THR A 519 7.17 -11.07 -26.08
CA THR A 519 8.04 -10.05 -25.48
C THR A 519 7.98 -10.02 -23.96
N ASP A 520 8.92 -9.29 -23.38
CA ASP A 520 9.28 -9.18 -21.96
C ASP A 520 8.14 -8.74 -21.03
N VAL A 521 7.04 -9.51 -20.98
CA VAL A 521 6.03 -9.35 -19.94
C VAL A 521 6.59 -9.99 -18.68
N VAL A 522 6.88 -9.16 -17.70
CA VAL A 522 7.49 -9.57 -16.44
C VAL A 522 6.63 -9.13 -15.26
N ASN A 523 6.76 -9.84 -14.15
CA ASN A 523 6.08 -9.58 -12.89
C ASN A 523 7.07 -9.63 -11.73
N SER A 524 6.69 -9.16 -10.53
CA SER A 524 7.48 -9.37 -9.33
C SER A 524 7.39 -10.83 -8.87
N ALA A 525 8.53 -11.42 -8.52
CA ALA A 525 8.55 -12.75 -7.91
C ALA A 525 7.74 -12.79 -6.60
N HIS A 526 7.77 -11.72 -5.82
CA HIS A 526 7.02 -11.59 -4.58
C HIS A 526 5.51 -11.52 -4.81
N THR A 527 5.06 -10.82 -5.87
CA THR A 527 3.65 -10.77 -6.24
C THR A 527 3.11 -12.15 -6.59
N ASP A 528 3.81 -12.91 -7.44
CA ASP A 528 3.37 -14.25 -7.84
C ASP A 528 3.40 -15.23 -6.66
N ARG A 529 4.37 -15.11 -5.76
CA ARG A 529 4.43 -15.86 -4.50
C ARG A 529 3.24 -15.56 -3.60
N ALA A 530 2.91 -14.28 -3.40
CA ALA A 530 1.78 -13.86 -2.57
C ALA A 530 0.45 -14.33 -3.16
N ILE A 531 0.23 -14.18 -4.48
CA ILE A 531 -0.95 -14.68 -5.20
C ILE A 531 -1.12 -16.18 -4.94
N LEU A 532 -0.07 -16.98 -5.15
CA LEU A 532 -0.13 -18.43 -4.94
C LEU A 532 -0.45 -18.77 -3.48
N THR A 533 0.27 -18.18 -2.54
CA THR A 533 0.14 -18.49 -1.11
C THR A 533 -1.25 -18.13 -0.59
N PHE A 534 -1.72 -16.91 -0.82
CA PHE A 534 -2.99 -16.45 -0.27
C PHE A 534 -4.19 -17.14 -0.92
N SER A 535 -4.14 -17.37 -2.24
CA SER A 535 -5.22 -18.08 -2.93
C SER A 535 -5.33 -19.54 -2.51
N THR A 536 -4.21 -20.25 -2.36
CA THR A 536 -4.20 -21.66 -1.94
C THR A 536 -4.60 -21.85 -0.49
N ASP A 537 -4.12 -21.00 0.42
CA ASP A 537 -4.45 -21.07 1.84
C ASP A 537 -5.96 -20.91 2.07
N MET A 538 -6.55 -19.87 1.48
CA MET A 538 -7.98 -19.62 1.66
C MET A 538 -8.84 -20.68 0.92
N ALA A 539 -8.45 -21.09 -0.29
CA ALA A 539 -9.14 -22.15 -1.01
C ALA A 539 -9.14 -23.46 -0.23
N ALA A 540 -8.01 -23.83 0.39
CA ALA A 540 -7.89 -25.02 1.21
C ALA A 540 -8.70 -24.91 2.50
N LEU A 541 -8.70 -23.75 3.17
CA LEU A 541 -9.51 -23.51 4.36
C LEU A 541 -11.00 -23.71 4.06
N LEU A 542 -11.50 -23.11 2.98
CA LEU A 542 -12.88 -23.25 2.57
C LEU A 542 -13.20 -24.69 2.14
N ALA A 543 -12.32 -25.35 1.37
CA ALA A 543 -12.54 -26.71 0.85
C ALA A 543 -12.52 -27.78 1.95
N THR A 544 -11.78 -27.57 3.02
CA THR A 544 -11.66 -28.51 4.17
C THR A 544 -12.67 -28.26 5.28
N SER A 545 -13.45 -27.17 5.24
CA SER A 545 -14.47 -26.84 6.24
C SER A 545 -15.61 -27.86 6.21
N LYS A 546 -16.03 -28.36 7.39
CA LYS A 546 -17.08 -29.40 7.50
C LYS A 546 -18.42 -28.89 8.03
N ALA A 547 -18.41 -27.72 8.66
CA ALA A 547 -19.61 -27.11 9.22
C ALA A 547 -19.46 -25.59 9.28
N PHE A 548 -20.58 -24.90 9.32
CA PHE A 548 -20.63 -23.46 9.56
C PHE A 548 -21.49 -23.19 10.78
N LEU A 549 -21.00 -22.34 11.68
CA LEU A 549 -21.72 -21.89 12.87
C LEU A 549 -22.06 -20.40 12.72
N SER A 550 -23.35 -20.07 12.68
CA SER A 550 -23.80 -18.68 12.74
C SER A 550 -23.86 -18.18 14.18
N VAL A 551 -23.15 -17.12 14.49
CA VAL A 551 -23.15 -16.47 15.81
C VAL A 551 -24.39 -15.58 16.00
N ARG A 552 -24.99 -15.10 14.88
CA ARG A 552 -26.25 -14.34 14.89
C ARG A 552 -27.41 -15.32 14.71
N GLY A 553 -28.17 -15.53 15.79
CA GLY A 553 -29.39 -16.31 15.72
C GLY A 553 -30.42 -15.66 14.79
N ASN A 554 -31.00 -16.47 13.93
CA ASN A 554 -32.28 -16.37 13.21
C ASN A 554 -32.30 -16.01 11.73
N ASN A 555 -32.99 -16.90 11.00
CA ASN A 555 -33.85 -16.71 9.82
C ASN A 555 -33.24 -16.44 8.45
N GLU A 556 -31.92 -16.54 8.26
CA GLU A 556 -31.31 -16.29 6.93
C GLU A 556 -30.87 -17.55 6.17
N PHE A 557 -31.22 -18.75 6.67
CA PHE A 557 -30.97 -20.00 5.91
C PHE A 557 -31.96 -20.21 4.75
N ASP A 558 -32.98 -19.37 4.63
CA ASP A 558 -34.17 -19.60 3.78
C ASP A 558 -34.05 -19.16 2.30
N ILE A 559 -32.87 -18.78 1.81
CA ILE A 559 -32.76 -18.22 0.44
C ILE A 559 -32.63 -19.29 -0.65
N VAL A 560 -32.21 -20.52 -0.31
CA VAL A 560 -32.03 -21.60 -1.30
C VAL A 560 -33.37 -22.34 -1.62
N SER A 561 -34.46 -22.13 -0.88
CA SER A 561 -35.74 -22.79 -1.13
C SER A 561 -36.61 -22.13 -2.21
N LYS A 562 -36.23 -20.97 -2.73
CA LYS A 562 -36.94 -20.25 -3.76
C LYS A 562 -36.12 -20.11 -5.05
N GLY A 563 -36.07 -21.16 -5.85
CA GLY A 563 -36.01 -20.99 -7.29
C GLY A 563 -34.70 -21.28 -8.03
N TYR A 564 -33.75 -22.08 -7.51
CA TYR A 564 -32.71 -22.63 -8.36
C TYR A 564 -32.92 -24.14 -8.58
N ASN A 565 -33.29 -24.51 -9.80
CA ASN A 565 -33.24 -25.90 -10.27
C ASN A 565 -31.76 -26.28 -10.41
N LEU A 566 -31.32 -27.28 -9.64
CA LEU A 566 -29.95 -27.80 -9.59
C LEU A 566 -29.57 -28.68 -10.78
N ASN A 567 -30.25 -28.56 -11.92
CA ASN A 567 -30.07 -29.42 -13.11
C ASN A 567 -29.75 -28.66 -14.42
N ASP A 568 -29.19 -27.44 -14.33
CA ASP A 568 -28.61 -26.79 -15.53
C ASP A 568 -27.13 -26.41 -15.27
#